data_968a81a990f11ca6012dbb3d3081b328
#
_entry.id   968a81a990f11ca6012dbb3d3081b328
#
_cell.length_a   1.000
_cell.length_b   1.000
_cell.length_c   1.000
_cell.angle_alpha   90.00
_cell.angle_beta   90.00
_cell.angle_gamma   90.00
#
_symmetry.space_group_name_H-M   'P 1'
#
loop_
_entity.id
_entity.type
_entity.pdbx_description
1 polymer ?
#
loop_
_entity_poly.entity_id
_entity_poly.type
_entity_poly.pdbx_seq_one_letter_code
_entity_poly.pdbx_strand_id
1 'polypeptide(L)'
;MIAIKNEQELSAMRQACKITAAARALAGEMVRPGVKTGEIDKAVHDFIVSQGAKPSFLGYHGFPGSTCISVNNTVIHGIPGSYVLQDGDIVSVDVGAYYKGFHGDCAATYPCGTISAEAQRLIDVTKQSFFEGIRFAKKGYRVSDISHAVQQHVESNGFSVVRAFVGHGVGAQLHEEPEVPNFGSPGRGPRLIPGMTLAIEPMVNAGVYDVRVLKDGWTTVTADGKLSAHYENTVLITDGEPEILTVAEGL
;
A
#
# COMPACT_ATOMS: atom_id res chain seq x y z
N MET A 1 16.54 -12.96 -6.71
CA MET A 1 16.83 -12.45 -8.09
C MET A 1 15.63 -11.63 -8.51
N ILE A 2 15.85 -10.42 -9.04
CA ILE A 2 14.77 -9.54 -9.50
C ILE A 2 14.09 -10.14 -10.73
N ALA A 3 12.77 -10.33 -10.69
CA ALA A 3 11.98 -10.89 -11.77
C ALA A 3 11.60 -9.79 -12.78
N ILE A 4 11.86 -10.05 -14.06
CA ILE A 4 11.43 -9.19 -15.18
C ILE A 4 10.28 -9.91 -15.88
N LYS A 5 9.10 -9.29 -15.88
CA LYS A 5 7.89 -9.87 -16.42
C LYS A 5 7.83 -9.67 -17.94
N ASN A 6 7.48 -10.73 -18.66
CA ASN A 6 7.17 -10.66 -20.09
C ASN A 6 5.73 -10.19 -20.33
N GLU A 7 5.36 -9.92 -21.58
CA GLU A 7 4.03 -9.39 -21.91
C GLU A 7 2.85 -10.29 -21.51
N GLN A 8 3.03 -11.62 -21.53
CA GLN A 8 1.99 -12.55 -21.09
C GLN A 8 1.78 -12.47 -19.58
N GLU A 9 2.87 -12.40 -18.81
CA GLU A 9 2.86 -12.22 -17.35
C GLU A 9 2.28 -10.86 -16.97
N LEU A 10 2.66 -9.79 -17.67
CA LEU A 10 2.11 -8.45 -17.48
C LEU A 10 0.60 -8.40 -17.75
N SER A 11 0.12 -9.12 -18.77
CA SER A 11 -1.31 -9.22 -19.04
C SER A 11 -2.08 -9.85 -17.87
N ALA A 12 -1.52 -10.90 -17.24
CA ALA A 12 -2.11 -11.53 -16.06
C ALA A 12 -2.04 -10.60 -14.83
N MET A 13 -0.91 -9.92 -14.63
CA MET A 13 -0.75 -8.94 -13.55
C MET A 13 -1.73 -7.77 -13.65
N ARG A 14 -1.93 -7.20 -14.85
CA ARG A 14 -2.93 -6.14 -15.05
C ARG A 14 -4.33 -6.58 -14.61
N GLN A 15 -4.69 -7.86 -14.86
CA GLN A 15 -5.98 -8.39 -14.40
C GLN A 15 -6.04 -8.54 -12.89
N ALA A 16 -4.99 -9.08 -12.24
CA ALA A 16 -4.90 -9.16 -10.78
C ALA A 16 -4.98 -7.76 -10.14
N CYS A 17 -4.23 -6.80 -10.69
CA CYS A 17 -4.19 -5.42 -10.19
C CYS A 17 -5.54 -4.69 -10.36
N LYS A 18 -6.29 -4.92 -11.44
CA LYS A 18 -7.65 -4.37 -11.61
C LYS A 18 -8.60 -4.90 -10.54
N ILE A 19 -8.55 -6.20 -10.24
CA ILE A 19 -9.36 -6.80 -9.16
C ILE A 19 -8.98 -6.18 -7.82
N THR A 20 -7.69 -6.05 -7.55
CA THR A 20 -7.16 -5.45 -6.32
C THR A 20 -7.63 -4.00 -6.16
N ALA A 21 -7.50 -3.19 -7.21
CA ALA A 21 -7.93 -1.79 -7.19
C ALA A 21 -9.44 -1.63 -6.96
N ALA A 22 -10.25 -2.47 -7.61
CA ALA A 22 -11.70 -2.47 -7.42
C ALA A 22 -12.09 -2.90 -5.99
N ALA A 23 -11.39 -3.89 -5.43
CA ALA A 23 -11.58 -4.35 -4.05
C ALA A 23 -11.21 -3.25 -3.03
N ARG A 24 -10.10 -2.51 -3.26
CA ARG A 24 -9.73 -1.36 -2.44
C ARG A 24 -10.78 -0.24 -2.53
N ALA A 25 -11.30 0.04 -3.72
CA ALA A 25 -12.34 1.05 -3.92
C ALA A 25 -13.62 0.69 -3.14
N LEU A 26 -14.07 -0.57 -3.24
CA LEU A 26 -15.20 -1.09 -2.44
C LEU A 26 -14.97 -0.90 -0.93
N ALA A 27 -13.77 -1.22 -0.44
CA ALA A 27 -13.43 -1.02 0.95
C ALA A 27 -13.52 0.46 1.36
N GLY A 28 -13.02 1.37 0.51
CA GLY A 28 -13.07 2.82 0.74
C GLY A 28 -14.51 3.35 0.85
N GLU A 29 -15.44 2.88 0.02
CA GLU A 29 -16.86 3.24 0.07
C GLU A 29 -17.54 2.78 1.38
N MET A 30 -17.01 1.72 2.00
CA MET A 30 -17.53 1.20 3.26
C MET A 30 -16.97 1.91 4.49
N VAL A 31 -15.92 2.70 4.36
CA VAL A 31 -15.32 3.45 5.49
C VAL A 31 -16.26 4.58 5.91
N ARG A 32 -17.04 4.32 6.96
CA ARG A 32 -17.95 5.28 7.58
C ARG A 32 -18.21 4.92 9.05
N PRO A 33 -18.62 5.89 9.90
CA PRO A 33 -18.92 5.64 11.29
C PRO A 33 -19.97 4.51 11.46
N GLY A 34 -19.75 3.65 12.44
CA GLY A 34 -20.63 2.54 12.78
C GLY A 34 -20.35 1.21 12.07
N VAL A 35 -19.51 1.19 11.03
CA VAL A 35 -19.10 -0.05 10.33
C VAL A 35 -17.97 -0.73 11.10
N LYS A 36 -18.00 -2.06 11.20
CA LYS A 36 -16.90 -2.83 11.78
C LYS A 36 -15.83 -3.11 10.74
N THR A 37 -14.56 -3.09 11.15
CA THR A 37 -13.45 -3.44 10.26
C THR A 37 -13.57 -4.85 9.68
N GLY A 38 -14.10 -5.81 10.45
CA GLY A 38 -14.38 -7.17 9.97
C GLY A 38 -15.51 -7.25 8.92
N GLU A 39 -16.43 -6.28 8.87
CA GLU A 39 -17.46 -6.21 7.83
C GLU A 39 -16.86 -5.77 6.50
N ILE A 40 -15.91 -4.84 6.54
CA ILE A 40 -15.14 -4.39 5.37
C ILE A 40 -14.29 -5.56 4.82
N ASP A 41 -13.56 -6.25 5.70
CA ASP A 41 -12.75 -7.42 5.33
C ASP A 41 -13.59 -8.51 4.64
N LYS A 42 -14.76 -8.80 5.23
CA LYS A 42 -15.68 -9.79 4.65
C LYS A 42 -16.16 -9.38 3.26
N ALA A 43 -16.55 -8.12 3.08
CA ALA A 43 -17.04 -7.63 1.80
C ALA A 43 -15.95 -7.68 0.71
N VAL A 44 -14.72 -7.30 1.06
CA VAL A 44 -13.56 -7.40 0.17
C VAL A 44 -13.22 -8.84 -0.16
N HIS A 45 -13.25 -9.74 0.83
CA HIS A 45 -13.08 -11.18 0.61
C HIS A 45 -14.09 -11.71 -0.42
N ASP A 46 -15.37 -11.46 -0.16
CA ASP A 46 -16.46 -11.96 -1.01
C ASP A 46 -16.34 -11.39 -2.44
N PHE A 47 -15.98 -10.11 -2.56
CA PHE A 47 -15.74 -9.47 -3.86
C PHE A 47 -14.58 -10.14 -4.62
N ILE A 48 -13.41 -10.31 -4.00
CA ILE A 48 -12.24 -10.93 -4.64
C ILE A 48 -12.58 -12.35 -5.11
N VAL A 49 -13.25 -13.14 -4.26
CA VAL A 49 -13.67 -14.51 -4.60
C VAL A 49 -14.68 -14.51 -5.76
N SER A 50 -15.61 -13.55 -5.80
CA SER A 50 -16.59 -13.42 -6.89
C SER A 50 -15.94 -13.14 -8.25
N GLN A 51 -14.74 -12.53 -8.25
CA GLN A 51 -13.94 -12.29 -9.46
C GLN A 51 -13.12 -13.52 -9.90
N GLY A 52 -13.26 -14.66 -9.22
CA GLY A 52 -12.46 -15.87 -9.47
C GLY A 52 -11.01 -15.76 -9.00
N ALA A 53 -10.71 -14.77 -8.15
CA ALA A 53 -9.41 -14.52 -7.53
C ALA A 53 -9.36 -15.05 -6.08
N LYS A 54 -8.21 -14.93 -5.44
CA LYS A 54 -8.02 -15.26 -4.02
C LYS A 54 -7.45 -14.05 -3.30
N PRO A 55 -7.90 -13.72 -2.05
CA PRO A 55 -7.22 -12.73 -1.22
C PRO A 55 -5.75 -13.13 -1.01
N SER A 56 -4.82 -12.21 -1.28
CA SER A 56 -3.39 -12.50 -1.19
C SER A 56 -2.90 -12.64 0.25
N PHE A 57 -3.53 -11.93 1.19
CA PHE A 57 -3.06 -11.85 2.58
C PHE A 57 -3.60 -12.97 3.47
N LEU A 58 -4.79 -13.51 3.16
CA LEU A 58 -5.41 -14.55 3.98
C LEU A 58 -4.54 -15.80 4.07
N GLY A 59 -4.03 -16.09 5.26
CA GLY A 59 -3.12 -17.21 5.51
C GLY A 59 -1.65 -16.96 5.15
N TYR A 60 -1.31 -15.83 4.56
CA TYR A 60 0.08 -15.47 4.26
C TYR A 60 0.88 -15.32 5.55
N HIS A 61 1.87 -16.20 5.75
CA HIS A 61 2.61 -16.35 7.01
C HIS A 61 1.72 -16.44 8.26
N GLY A 62 0.45 -16.87 8.10
CA GLY A 62 -0.52 -17.00 9.19
C GLY A 62 -1.36 -15.75 9.45
N PHE A 63 -1.31 -14.71 8.58
CA PHE A 63 -2.18 -13.55 8.72
C PHE A 63 -3.66 -13.95 8.62
N PRO A 64 -4.54 -13.50 9.54
CA PRO A 64 -5.90 -14.03 9.65
C PRO A 64 -6.94 -13.32 8.77
N GLY A 65 -6.62 -12.14 8.19
CA GLY A 65 -7.54 -11.32 7.40
C GLY A 65 -7.32 -11.44 5.88
N SER A 66 -8.31 -11.06 5.10
CA SER A 66 -8.20 -10.89 3.65
C SER A 66 -7.64 -9.53 3.26
N THR A 67 -7.73 -8.58 4.18
CA THR A 67 -7.22 -7.20 4.09
C THR A 67 -6.44 -6.84 5.35
N CYS A 68 -5.53 -5.85 5.25
CA CYS A 68 -5.07 -5.16 6.44
C CYS A 68 -5.89 -3.89 6.62
N ILE A 69 -6.47 -3.69 7.81
CA ILE A 69 -7.25 -2.48 8.14
C ILE A 69 -6.62 -1.81 9.36
N SER A 70 -5.93 -0.72 9.09
CA SER A 70 -5.10 -0.01 10.06
C SER A 70 -5.74 1.33 10.41
N VAL A 71 -6.17 1.50 11.67
CA VAL A 71 -6.92 2.67 12.12
C VAL A 71 -6.01 3.60 12.92
N ASN A 72 -6.05 4.89 12.63
CA ASN A 72 -5.39 5.99 13.34
C ASN A 72 -3.86 5.82 13.48
N ASN A 73 -3.39 5.40 14.65
CA ASN A 73 -1.98 5.19 14.94
C ASN A 73 -1.45 3.80 14.54
N THR A 74 -2.31 2.96 13.99
CA THR A 74 -1.87 1.72 13.34
C THR A 74 -1.30 2.07 11.97
N VAL A 75 -0.05 1.69 11.75
CA VAL A 75 0.71 1.99 10.52
C VAL A 75 0.30 1.04 9.40
N ILE A 76 0.50 -0.26 9.63
CA ILE A 76 0.19 -1.36 8.71
C ILE A 76 -0.19 -2.63 9.47
N HIS A 77 -0.65 -3.62 8.73
CA HIS A 77 -0.96 -4.98 9.21
C HIS A 77 -2.01 -5.01 10.32
N GLY A 78 -2.88 -3.99 10.41
CA GLY A 78 -4.00 -4.02 11.33
C GLY A 78 -4.93 -5.19 11.01
N ILE A 79 -5.18 -6.06 12.02
CA ILE A 79 -6.05 -7.22 11.86
C ILE A 79 -7.52 -6.76 11.87
N PRO A 80 -8.30 -7.00 10.80
CA PRO A 80 -9.71 -6.66 10.78
C PRO A 80 -10.50 -7.46 11.83
N GLY A 81 -11.51 -6.83 12.46
CA GLY A 81 -12.25 -7.49 13.52
C GLY A 81 -13.46 -6.71 14.04
N SER A 82 -13.61 -6.69 15.36
CA SER A 82 -14.79 -6.10 16.03
C SER A 82 -14.71 -4.58 16.22
N TYR A 83 -13.59 -3.92 15.86
CA TYR A 83 -13.48 -2.47 15.99
C TYR A 83 -14.55 -1.79 15.13
N VAL A 84 -15.34 -0.92 15.77
CA VAL A 84 -16.38 -0.11 15.11
C VAL A 84 -15.79 1.25 14.78
N LEU A 85 -15.75 1.59 13.50
CA LEU A 85 -15.23 2.87 13.02
C LEU A 85 -15.99 4.04 13.63
N GLN A 86 -15.27 5.07 14.05
CA GLN A 86 -15.80 6.28 14.68
C GLN A 86 -15.67 7.49 13.73
N ASP A 87 -16.52 8.48 13.93
CA ASP A 87 -16.35 9.79 13.29
C ASP A 87 -15.02 10.40 13.72
N GLY A 88 -14.20 10.80 12.76
CA GLY A 88 -12.84 11.31 13.00
C GLY A 88 -11.71 10.30 12.82
N ASP A 89 -12.00 9.00 12.68
CA ASP A 89 -10.95 8.01 12.36
C ASP A 89 -10.37 8.25 10.96
N ILE A 90 -9.10 7.90 10.78
CA ILE A 90 -8.50 7.66 9.46
C ILE A 90 -8.18 6.17 9.34
N VAL A 91 -8.48 5.60 8.19
CA VAL A 91 -8.45 4.14 8.00
C VAL A 91 -7.62 3.79 6.77
N SER A 92 -6.45 3.23 6.98
CA SER A 92 -5.65 2.65 5.90
C SER A 92 -6.19 1.25 5.61
N VAL A 93 -6.61 1.04 4.37
CA VAL A 93 -7.04 -0.27 3.89
C VAL A 93 -6.05 -0.73 2.82
N ASP A 94 -5.46 -1.88 3.07
CA ASP A 94 -4.49 -2.53 2.21
C ASP A 94 -5.07 -3.86 1.71
N VAL A 95 -4.99 -4.07 0.39
CA VAL A 95 -5.67 -5.15 -0.32
C VAL A 95 -4.73 -5.79 -1.32
N GLY A 96 -4.63 -7.10 -1.26
CA GLY A 96 -3.98 -7.90 -2.29
C GLY A 96 -4.92 -8.94 -2.91
N ALA A 97 -4.84 -9.14 -4.22
CA ALA A 97 -5.56 -10.20 -4.92
C ALA A 97 -4.63 -11.03 -5.79
N TYR A 98 -4.76 -12.35 -5.66
CA TYR A 98 -4.04 -13.34 -6.48
C TYR A 98 -4.94 -13.87 -7.59
N TYR A 99 -4.53 -13.65 -8.84
CA TYR A 99 -5.29 -14.08 -10.00
C TYR A 99 -4.36 -14.56 -11.12
N LYS A 100 -4.67 -15.72 -11.72
CA LYS A 100 -3.91 -16.30 -12.83
C LYS A 100 -2.38 -16.40 -12.61
N GLY A 101 -1.97 -16.69 -11.38
CA GLY A 101 -0.55 -16.89 -11.05
C GLY A 101 0.18 -15.63 -10.57
N PHE A 102 -0.49 -14.48 -10.47
CA PHE A 102 0.11 -13.20 -10.09
C PHE A 102 -0.69 -12.49 -9.01
N HIS A 103 0.02 -11.68 -8.21
CA HIS A 103 -0.54 -10.80 -7.20
C HIS A 103 -0.64 -9.36 -7.73
N GLY A 104 -1.70 -8.66 -7.33
CA GLY A 104 -1.77 -7.22 -7.30
C GLY A 104 -1.78 -6.78 -5.85
N ASP A 105 -1.25 -5.59 -5.56
CA ASP A 105 -1.12 -5.02 -4.21
C ASP A 105 -1.37 -3.52 -4.22
N CYS A 106 -2.22 -3.02 -3.32
CA CYS A 106 -2.46 -1.58 -3.20
C CYS A 106 -3.14 -1.19 -1.89
N ALA A 107 -2.78 -0.03 -1.37
CA ALA A 107 -3.38 0.55 -0.17
C ALA A 107 -3.79 2.01 -0.37
N ALA A 108 -4.76 2.46 0.44
CA ALA A 108 -5.08 3.87 0.60
C ALA A 108 -5.64 4.14 1.98
N THR A 109 -5.44 5.37 2.46
CA THR A 109 -6.03 5.86 3.71
C THR A 109 -7.27 6.70 3.41
N TYR A 110 -8.36 6.36 4.07
CA TYR A 110 -9.67 6.99 3.90
C TYR A 110 -10.10 7.73 5.17
N PRO A 111 -10.75 8.90 5.06
CA PRO A 111 -11.39 9.55 6.19
C PRO A 111 -12.67 8.80 6.58
N CYS A 112 -12.91 8.67 7.87
CA CYS A 112 -14.16 8.14 8.41
C CYS A 112 -14.99 9.30 9.01
N GLY A 113 -16.01 9.75 8.30
CA GLY A 113 -16.77 10.94 8.69
C GLY A 113 -15.96 12.22 8.59
N THR A 114 -16.02 13.07 9.62
CA THR A 114 -15.32 14.36 9.66
C THR A 114 -14.00 14.23 10.41
N ILE A 115 -12.88 14.34 9.68
CA ILE A 115 -11.53 14.25 10.25
C ILE A 115 -10.92 15.63 10.50
N SER A 116 -9.86 15.69 11.30
CA SER A 116 -9.12 16.93 11.55
C SER A 116 -8.34 17.38 10.30
N ALA A 117 -8.04 18.69 10.23
CA ALA A 117 -7.20 19.25 9.15
C ALA A 117 -5.79 18.62 9.12
N GLU A 118 -5.23 18.26 10.28
CA GLU A 118 -3.94 17.57 10.36
C GLU A 118 -4.02 16.16 9.78
N ALA A 119 -5.09 15.41 10.08
CA ALA A 119 -5.34 14.07 9.54
C ALA A 119 -5.52 14.12 8.02
N GLN A 120 -6.30 15.08 7.51
CA GLN A 120 -6.47 15.27 6.06
C GLN A 120 -5.14 15.59 5.38
N ARG A 121 -4.36 16.50 5.96
CA ARG A 121 -3.04 16.85 5.43
C ARG A 121 -2.08 15.65 5.43
N LEU A 122 -2.11 14.80 6.47
CA LEU A 122 -1.31 13.57 6.52
C LEU A 122 -1.69 12.63 5.36
N ILE A 123 -2.97 12.39 5.13
CA ILE A 123 -3.46 11.57 4.01
C ILE A 123 -2.98 12.15 2.67
N ASP A 124 -3.16 13.45 2.45
CA ASP A 124 -2.81 14.10 1.19
C ASP A 124 -1.31 14.07 0.92
N VAL A 125 -0.47 14.36 1.93
CA VAL A 125 0.98 14.30 1.82
C VAL A 125 1.46 12.87 1.57
N THR A 126 0.88 11.88 2.25
CA THR A 126 1.21 10.47 2.04
C THR A 126 0.89 10.05 0.60
N LYS A 127 -0.29 10.36 0.12
CA LYS A 127 -0.69 10.09 -1.27
C LYS A 127 0.22 10.81 -2.26
N GLN A 128 0.49 12.10 -2.06
CA GLN A 128 1.33 12.88 -2.96
C GLN A 128 2.78 12.38 -2.98
N SER A 129 3.31 11.89 -1.85
CA SER A 129 4.67 11.36 -1.78
C SER A 129 4.87 10.15 -2.73
N PHE A 130 3.84 9.31 -2.91
CA PHE A 130 3.85 8.26 -3.91
C PHE A 130 4.02 8.85 -5.32
N PHE A 131 3.25 9.88 -5.68
CA PHE A 131 3.33 10.52 -6.99
C PHE A 131 4.68 11.22 -7.23
N GLU A 132 5.29 11.79 -6.20
CA GLU A 132 6.66 12.31 -6.31
C GLU A 132 7.66 11.18 -6.52
N GLY A 133 7.51 10.06 -5.82
CA GLY A 133 8.37 8.88 -5.96
C GLY A 133 8.30 8.27 -7.36
N ILE A 134 7.12 8.03 -7.90
CA ILE A 134 6.96 7.35 -9.20
C ILE A 134 7.49 8.15 -10.39
N ARG A 135 7.74 9.45 -10.27
CA ARG A 135 8.44 10.25 -11.29
C ARG A 135 9.82 9.69 -11.62
N PHE A 136 10.42 8.97 -10.67
CA PHE A 136 11.70 8.30 -10.79
C PHE A 136 11.58 6.79 -11.05
N ALA A 137 10.36 6.24 -11.11
CA ALA A 137 10.09 4.82 -11.33
C ALA A 137 10.20 4.46 -12.83
N LYS A 138 11.34 4.75 -13.46
CA LYS A 138 11.57 4.54 -14.89
C LYS A 138 13.02 4.17 -15.21
N LYS A 139 13.21 3.64 -16.40
CA LYS A 139 14.54 3.26 -16.91
C LYS A 139 15.55 4.41 -16.76
N GLY A 140 16.75 4.07 -16.31
CA GLY A 140 17.84 5.02 -16.08
C GLY A 140 18.01 5.42 -14.62
N TYR A 141 16.99 5.29 -13.82
CA TYR A 141 17.03 5.53 -12.37
C TYR A 141 17.32 4.26 -11.58
N ARG A 142 17.42 4.41 -10.27
CA ARG A 142 17.60 3.33 -9.29
C ARG A 142 16.48 3.36 -8.27
N VAL A 143 16.30 2.26 -7.54
CA VAL A 143 15.29 2.15 -6.50
C VAL A 143 15.35 3.31 -5.51
N SER A 144 16.56 3.70 -5.06
CA SER A 144 16.70 4.77 -4.08
C SER A 144 16.40 6.18 -4.61
N ASP A 145 16.25 6.37 -5.91
CA ASP A 145 15.80 7.65 -6.45
C ASP A 145 14.30 7.85 -6.14
N ILE A 146 13.51 6.76 -6.19
CA ILE A 146 12.12 6.72 -5.73
C ILE A 146 12.08 7.02 -4.22
N SER A 147 12.87 6.28 -3.45
CA SER A 147 12.96 6.39 -1.99
C SER A 147 13.27 7.81 -1.52
N HIS A 148 14.24 8.45 -2.17
CA HIS A 148 14.67 9.82 -1.86
C HIS A 148 13.56 10.83 -2.13
N ALA A 149 12.87 10.73 -3.27
CA ALA A 149 11.80 11.64 -3.63
C ALA A 149 10.61 11.53 -2.65
N VAL A 150 10.23 10.31 -2.25
CA VAL A 150 9.22 10.06 -1.20
C VAL A 150 9.63 10.76 0.09
N GLN A 151 10.84 10.48 0.59
CA GLN A 151 11.35 11.06 1.83
C GLN A 151 11.38 12.58 1.79
N GLN A 152 11.91 13.17 0.74
CA GLN A 152 12.01 14.62 0.59
C GLN A 152 10.63 15.30 0.66
N HIS A 153 9.64 14.72 -0.02
CA HIS A 153 8.29 15.27 0.01
C HIS A 153 7.67 15.19 1.41
N VAL A 154 7.76 14.03 2.06
CA VAL A 154 7.18 13.81 3.39
C VAL A 154 7.82 14.70 4.46
N GLU A 155 9.17 14.70 4.53
CA GLU A 155 9.90 15.43 5.57
C GLU A 155 9.82 16.95 5.37
N SER A 156 9.78 17.45 4.14
CA SER A 156 9.55 18.89 3.87
C SER A 156 8.16 19.36 4.28
N ASN A 157 7.21 18.44 4.40
CA ASN A 157 5.88 18.72 4.95
C ASN A 157 5.77 18.50 6.46
N GLY A 158 6.88 18.22 7.17
CA GLY A 158 6.92 18.09 8.63
C GLY A 158 6.40 16.77 9.18
N PHE A 159 6.29 15.75 8.34
CA PHE A 159 5.95 14.37 8.70
C PHE A 159 7.19 13.46 8.63
N SER A 160 7.07 12.20 9.04
CA SER A 160 8.16 11.24 9.04
C SER A 160 7.83 10.01 8.22
N VAL A 161 8.79 9.51 7.42
CA VAL A 161 8.65 8.22 6.73
C VAL A 161 9.04 7.08 7.66
N VAL A 162 8.23 6.03 7.70
CA VAL A 162 8.54 4.79 8.41
C VAL A 162 9.76 4.13 7.75
N ARG A 163 10.66 3.56 8.58
CA ARG A 163 11.94 2.97 8.12
C ARG A 163 12.03 1.47 8.33
N ALA A 164 11.19 0.93 9.22
CA ALA A 164 11.21 -0.49 9.58
C ALA A 164 10.53 -1.39 8.54
N PHE A 165 9.72 -0.81 7.68
CA PHE A 165 9.01 -1.50 6.59
C PHE A 165 9.25 -0.76 5.28
N VAL A 166 9.21 -1.51 4.19
CA VAL A 166 9.60 -1.04 2.86
C VAL A 166 8.70 -1.66 1.80
N GLY A 167 8.58 -1.01 0.67
CA GLY A 167 7.97 -1.58 -0.51
C GLY A 167 8.82 -2.71 -1.10
N HIS A 168 8.29 -3.39 -2.09
CA HIS A 168 8.87 -4.61 -2.61
C HIS A 168 8.57 -4.83 -4.11
N GLY A 169 9.28 -5.75 -4.74
CA GLY A 169 8.82 -6.36 -5.98
C GLY A 169 7.54 -7.15 -5.73
N VAL A 170 6.65 -7.19 -6.70
CA VAL A 170 5.42 -7.98 -6.65
C VAL A 170 5.21 -8.71 -7.98
N GLY A 171 4.69 -9.94 -7.93
CA GLY A 171 4.50 -10.73 -9.13
C GLY A 171 3.91 -12.10 -8.87
N ALA A 172 4.61 -13.16 -9.21
CA ALA A 172 4.22 -14.53 -8.91
C ALA A 172 4.24 -14.81 -7.40
N GLN A 173 5.10 -14.10 -6.66
CA GLN A 173 5.06 -14.03 -5.20
C GLN A 173 4.50 -12.67 -4.78
N LEU A 174 3.86 -12.62 -3.61
CA LEU A 174 3.37 -11.36 -3.04
C LEU A 174 4.55 -10.41 -2.77
N HIS A 175 5.60 -10.91 -2.15
CA HIS A 175 6.84 -10.16 -1.94
C HIS A 175 7.98 -10.77 -2.77
N GLU A 176 8.51 -9.97 -3.67
CA GLU A 176 9.67 -10.28 -4.51
C GLU A 176 10.79 -9.24 -4.31
N GLU A 177 12.00 -9.57 -4.75
CA GLU A 177 13.05 -8.56 -4.91
C GLU A 177 12.68 -7.55 -6.03
N PRO A 178 13.11 -6.28 -5.92
CA PRO A 178 13.91 -5.70 -4.86
C PRO A 178 13.07 -5.13 -3.71
N GLU A 179 13.67 -4.93 -2.54
CA GLU A 179 13.12 -4.01 -1.56
C GLU A 179 13.08 -2.57 -2.10
N VAL A 180 12.04 -1.82 -1.76
CA VAL A 180 11.82 -0.42 -2.17
C VAL A 180 11.62 0.45 -0.92
N PRO A 181 12.69 0.85 -0.23
CA PRO A 181 12.57 1.73 0.93
C PRO A 181 11.93 3.07 0.58
N ASN A 182 11.25 3.67 1.55
CA ASN A 182 10.65 5.01 1.40
C ASN A 182 11.61 6.15 1.82
N PHE A 183 12.88 5.82 2.05
CA PHE A 183 13.93 6.76 2.48
C PHE A 183 15.29 6.34 1.92
N GLY A 184 16.21 7.27 1.88
CA GLY A 184 17.60 7.01 1.51
C GLY A 184 18.23 8.07 0.61
N SER A 185 19.53 7.89 0.33
CA SER A 185 20.27 8.75 -0.58
C SER A 185 20.02 8.32 -2.04
N PRO A 186 19.88 9.26 -2.98
CA PRO A 186 19.61 8.94 -4.38
C PRO A 186 20.77 8.20 -5.04
N GLY A 187 20.50 7.54 -6.16
CA GLY A 187 21.50 6.87 -6.99
C GLY A 187 22.04 5.54 -6.43
N ARG A 188 21.32 4.91 -5.48
CA ARG A 188 21.71 3.64 -4.85
C ARG A 188 20.72 2.52 -5.16
N GLY A 189 21.11 1.30 -4.82
CA GLY A 189 20.28 0.11 -5.02
C GLY A 189 20.21 -0.36 -6.48
N PRO A 190 19.34 -1.32 -6.79
CA PRO A 190 19.19 -1.87 -8.13
C PRO A 190 18.81 -0.81 -9.17
N ARG A 191 19.27 -0.99 -10.42
CA ARG A 191 18.79 -0.21 -11.56
C ARG A 191 17.37 -0.62 -11.91
N LEU A 192 16.54 0.35 -12.24
CA LEU A 192 15.19 0.11 -12.72
C LEU A 192 15.25 -0.34 -14.19
N ILE A 193 14.63 -1.47 -14.46
CA ILE A 193 14.62 -2.13 -15.77
C ILE A 193 13.17 -2.34 -16.19
N PRO A 194 12.81 -2.05 -17.46
CA PRO A 194 11.46 -2.33 -17.98
C PRO A 194 11.04 -3.78 -17.75
N GLY A 195 9.79 -3.99 -17.36
CA GLY A 195 9.25 -5.29 -16.94
C GLY A 195 9.37 -5.59 -15.43
N MET A 196 10.06 -4.75 -14.64
CA MET A 196 9.94 -4.79 -13.18
C MET A 196 8.56 -4.31 -12.75
N THR A 197 7.97 -4.98 -11.76
CA THR A 197 6.73 -4.57 -11.09
C THR A 197 7.00 -4.40 -9.60
N LEU A 198 6.67 -3.24 -9.06
CA LEU A 198 7.03 -2.81 -7.72
C LEU A 198 5.78 -2.34 -6.96
N ALA A 199 5.63 -2.78 -5.73
CA ALA A 199 4.79 -2.14 -4.73
C ALA A 199 5.57 -0.94 -4.17
N ILE A 200 5.09 0.26 -4.45
CA ILE A 200 5.63 1.52 -3.91
C ILE A 200 4.62 2.01 -2.89
N GLU A 201 5.03 2.02 -1.62
CA GLU A 201 4.10 2.06 -0.49
C GLU A 201 4.56 3.00 0.64
N PRO A 202 4.54 4.31 0.46
CA PRO A 202 4.84 5.23 1.55
C PRO A 202 3.95 5.01 2.77
N MET A 203 4.59 4.74 3.91
CA MET A 203 4.00 4.75 5.25
C MET A 203 4.51 6.00 5.97
N VAL A 204 3.62 6.87 6.38
CA VAL A 204 3.94 8.21 6.89
C VAL A 204 3.31 8.44 8.26
N ASN A 205 4.13 8.83 9.24
CA ASN A 205 3.70 9.13 10.59
C ASN A 205 3.61 10.65 10.82
N ALA A 206 2.58 11.08 11.54
CA ALA A 206 2.43 12.47 11.98
C ALA A 206 3.48 12.88 13.03
N GLY A 207 4.14 11.91 13.67
CA GLY A 207 5.18 12.12 14.65
C GLY A 207 6.51 11.51 14.26
N VAL A 208 7.10 10.72 15.16
CA VAL A 208 8.39 10.05 14.92
C VAL A 208 8.24 8.89 13.94
N TYR A 209 9.32 8.56 13.23
CA TYR A 209 9.32 7.45 12.28
C TYR A 209 9.32 6.07 12.92
N ASP A 210 9.62 6.00 14.23
CA ASP A 210 9.72 4.73 14.95
C ASP A 210 8.34 4.06 15.12
N VAL A 211 8.35 2.74 15.04
CA VAL A 211 7.16 1.89 15.15
C VAL A 211 7.42 0.71 16.08
N ARG A 212 6.35 0.06 16.50
CA ARG A 212 6.42 -1.18 17.30
C ARG A 212 5.35 -2.16 16.87
N VAL A 213 5.70 -3.43 16.80
CA VAL A 213 4.76 -4.53 16.55
C VAL A 213 4.07 -4.92 17.86
N LEU A 214 2.76 -5.12 17.83
CA LEU A 214 1.99 -5.54 18.99
C LEU A 214 2.16 -7.05 19.27
N LYS A 215 1.58 -7.51 20.39
CA LYS A 215 1.69 -8.92 20.85
C LYS A 215 1.03 -9.94 19.92
N ASP A 216 0.14 -9.49 19.03
CA ASP A 216 -0.46 -10.35 17.99
C ASP A 216 0.53 -10.75 16.89
N GLY A 217 1.72 -10.15 16.88
CA GLY A 217 2.79 -10.43 15.92
C GLY A 217 2.62 -9.74 14.56
N TRP A 218 1.54 -8.95 14.37
CA TRP A 218 1.20 -8.31 13.09
C TRP A 218 0.99 -6.80 13.22
N THR A 219 0.02 -6.39 14.02
CA THR A 219 -0.38 -5.00 14.14
C THR A 219 0.80 -4.11 14.51
N THR A 220 1.17 -3.25 13.58
CA THR A 220 2.29 -2.30 13.74
C THR A 220 1.73 -0.91 14.03
N VAL A 221 2.15 -0.31 15.13
CA VAL A 221 1.68 1.02 15.56
C VAL A 221 2.84 2.01 15.67
N THR A 222 2.53 3.31 15.58
CA THR A 222 3.51 4.37 15.84
C THR A 222 4.01 4.31 17.27
N ALA A 223 5.29 4.60 17.49
CA ALA A 223 5.89 4.54 18.83
C ALA A 223 5.34 5.63 19.77
N ASP A 224 4.96 6.78 19.22
CA ASP A 224 4.45 7.95 19.94
C ASP A 224 2.91 8.05 20.02
N GLY A 225 2.18 7.12 19.39
CA GLY A 225 0.73 7.08 19.39
C GLY A 225 0.06 8.10 18.44
N LYS A 226 0.82 8.85 17.64
CA LYS A 226 0.27 9.78 16.66
C LYS A 226 -0.23 9.06 15.41
N LEU A 227 -1.01 9.77 14.58
CA LEU A 227 -1.60 9.23 13.37
C LEU A 227 -0.56 8.71 12.37
N SER A 228 -0.93 7.69 11.61
CA SER A 228 -0.19 7.20 10.46
C SER A 228 -1.11 7.05 9.26
N ALA A 229 -0.57 7.27 8.06
CA ALA A 229 -1.26 7.03 6.80
C ALA A 229 -0.39 6.16 5.88
N HIS A 230 -1.05 5.38 5.04
CA HIS A 230 -0.44 4.48 4.07
C HIS A 230 -1.07 4.71 2.69
N TYR A 231 -0.25 4.76 1.66
CA TYR A 231 -0.71 4.81 0.27
C TYR A 231 0.20 3.96 -0.59
N GLU A 232 -0.39 3.13 -1.45
CA GLU A 232 0.35 2.16 -2.23
C GLU A 232 -0.29 1.90 -3.57
N ASN A 233 0.54 1.65 -4.57
CA ASN A 233 0.12 1.00 -5.81
C ASN A 233 1.22 0.08 -6.36
N THR A 234 0.79 -0.96 -7.09
CA THR A 234 1.66 -1.74 -7.96
C THR A 234 1.96 -0.94 -9.22
N VAL A 235 3.26 -0.75 -9.49
CA VAL A 235 3.77 0.07 -10.60
C VAL A 235 4.64 -0.80 -11.51
N LEU A 236 4.42 -0.73 -12.82
CA LEU A 236 5.27 -1.32 -13.85
C LEU A 236 6.30 -0.31 -14.33
N ILE A 237 7.56 -0.70 -14.30
CA ILE A 237 8.65 0.04 -14.94
C ILE A 237 8.59 -0.22 -16.44
N THR A 238 8.54 0.85 -17.24
CA THR A 238 8.50 0.81 -18.70
C THR A 238 9.76 1.45 -19.33
N ASP A 239 9.85 1.44 -20.64
CA ASP A 239 10.88 2.23 -21.36
C ASP A 239 10.60 3.75 -21.34
N GLY A 240 9.35 4.14 -21.02
CA GLY A 240 8.88 5.52 -20.89
C GLY A 240 8.44 5.87 -19.47
N GLU A 241 7.26 6.46 -19.34
CA GLU A 241 6.66 6.76 -18.04
C GLU A 241 6.16 5.48 -17.36
N PRO A 242 6.21 5.41 -16.01
CA PRO A 242 5.73 4.23 -15.28
C PRO A 242 4.22 4.04 -15.48
N GLU A 243 3.79 2.78 -15.51
CA GLU A 243 2.36 2.42 -15.55
C GLU A 243 1.90 2.03 -14.14
N ILE A 244 0.90 2.73 -13.60
CA ILE A 244 0.24 2.30 -12.36
C ILE A 244 -0.77 1.21 -12.73
N LEU A 245 -0.54 -0.01 -12.23
CA LEU A 245 -1.39 -1.16 -12.58
C LEU A 245 -2.67 -1.24 -11.73
N THR A 246 -2.64 -0.72 -10.49
CA THR A 246 -3.74 -0.78 -9.53
C THR A 246 -4.63 0.47 -9.60
N VAL A 247 -5.17 0.74 -10.78
CA VAL A 247 -6.13 1.83 -11.02
C VAL A 247 -7.52 1.23 -11.15
N ALA A 248 -8.47 1.73 -10.35
CA ALA A 248 -9.88 1.41 -10.51
C ALA A 248 -10.44 2.18 -11.71
N GLU A 249 -11.00 1.48 -12.71
CA GLU A 249 -11.68 2.12 -13.84
C GLU A 249 -13.06 2.59 -13.37
N GLY A 250 -13.36 3.87 -13.56
CA GLY A 250 -14.73 4.39 -13.43
C GLY A 250 -15.12 4.92 -12.05
N LEU A 251 -14.16 5.30 -11.20
CA LEU A 251 -14.44 6.08 -9.99
C LEU A 251 -13.91 7.51 -10.12
#